data_e793804b8a91032e6fd6faece519f0c5
#
_entry.id   e793804b8a91032e6fd6faece519f0c5
#
_cell.length_a   1.000
_cell.length_b   1.000
_cell.length_c   1.000
_cell.angle_alpha   90.00
_cell.angle_beta   90.00
_cell.angle_gamma   90.00
#
_symmetry.space_group_name_H-M   'P 1'
#
loop_
_entity.id
_entity.type
_entity.pdbx_description
1 polymer ?
#
loop_
_entity_poly.entity_id
_entity_poly.type
_entity_poly.pdbx_seq_one_letter_code
_entity_poly.pdbx_strand_id
1 'polypeptide(L)'
;ANGFVEKMTPAAETLYRGDATTDLIATRNSSAYLTTEWSSSSQSGWNYGDWHDLFDINYFLLHMHEAEGVSDTAFRHWEGVARFWRAWFYYGKVRTFGAVPWYDEPIDAGDDAQLYKARDSREYVMRKVLEDLDFAAANCSADAKWLSTAMIHKWIALAFKARVALFEGTYRKYHAVDPSTGKAWTADESKFYLDACVAACEELMNDGPYSLVSNPSEVETQYRSLFIGDELQRQEIIWGRECATAATYNSATWEFNNANSQCWSVTRNLTSMYLNLDGSRFTDDPDYALREFIDECAGRDYRMKQSIVTPGYMRVDETGETVSTPPDLSRTITGYKIVKWVLDDYKYETGVQGYNDLSILRYA
;
A
#
# COMPACT_ATOMS: atom_id res chain seq x y z
N ALA A 1 -18.44 12.73 -7.18
CA ALA A 1 -17.58 11.66 -6.56
C ALA A 1 -16.50 11.17 -7.51
N ASN A 2 -16.77 10.90 -8.78
CA ASN A 2 -15.78 10.31 -9.70
C ASN A 2 -14.49 11.13 -9.83
N GLY A 3 -14.56 12.46 -9.75
CA GLY A 3 -13.40 13.33 -9.94
C GLY A 3 -12.30 13.11 -8.91
N PHE A 4 -12.60 13.00 -7.62
CA PHE A 4 -11.61 12.77 -6.58
C PHE A 4 -11.26 11.26 -6.42
N VAL A 5 -12.22 10.36 -6.62
CA VAL A 5 -11.99 8.91 -6.52
C VAL A 5 -10.91 8.46 -7.51
N GLU A 6 -11.01 8.87 -8.77
CA GLU A 6 -10.03 8.51 -9.81
C GLU A 6 -8.65 9.09 -9.52
N LYS A 7 -8.58 10.36 -9.11
CA LYS A 7 -7.32 11.04 -8.80
C LYS A 7 -6.60 10.47 -7.58
N MET A 8 -7.34 10.10 -6.53
CA MET A 8 -6.78 9.66 -5.25
C MET A 8 -6.46 8.18 -5.19
N THR A 9 -6.96 7.36 -6.14
CA THR A 9 -6.58 5.95 -6.22
C THR A 9 -5.07 5.84 -6.46
N PRO A 10 -4.33 5.07 -5.64
CA PRO A 10 -2.88 4.98 -5.75
C PRO A 10 -2.42 4.66 -7.17
N ALA A 11 -1.47 5.44 -7.67
CA ALA A 11 -0.84 5.16 -8.95
C ALA A 11 -0.09 3.82 -8.90
N ALA A 12 0.00 3.11 -10.04
CA ALA A 12 0.64 1.81 -10.12
C ALA A 12 2.08 1.85 -9.54
N GLU A 13 2.84 2.87 -9.90
CA GLU A 13 4.23 3.04 -9.47
C GLU A 13 4.38 3.14 -7.95
N THR A 14 3.45 3.76 -7.26
CA THR A 14 3.49 3.88 -5.80
C THR A 14 3.29 2.55 -5.09
N LEU A 15 2.62 1.59 -5.74
CA LEU A 15 2.34 0.28 -5.17
C LEU A 15 3.56 -0.65 -5.20
N TYR A 16 4.29 -0.72 -6.31
CA TYR A 16 5.45 -1.59 -6.42
C TYR A 16 6.78 -0.91 -6.03
N ARG A 17 6.83 0.43 -5.96
CA ARG A 17 8.01 1.19 -5.50
C ARG A 17 8.01 1.51 -4.00
N GLY A 18 6.92 1.22 -3.29
CA GLY A 18 6.70 1.69 -1.91
C GLY A 18 7.83 1.36 -0.93
N ASP A 19 8.47 0.21 -1.10
CA ASP A 19 9.54 -0.24 -0.21
C ASP A 19 10.93 0.37 -0.52
N ALA A 20 11.06 1.19 -1.57
CA ALA A 20 12.32 1.86 -1.93
C ALA A 20 12.82 2.86 -0.87
N THR A 21 11.97 3.23 0.08
CA THR A 21 12.30 4.13 1.20
C THR A 21 12.63 3.38 2.48
N THR A 22 12.80 2.06 2.40
CA THR A 22 13.07 1.17 3.55
C THR A 22 14.41 0.44 3.36
N ASP A 23 14.84 -0.28 4.38
CA ASP A 23 16.00 -1.17 4.35
C ASP A 23 15.73 -2.52 3.65
N LEU A 24 14.53 -2.71 3.09
CA LEU A 24 14.14 -3.96 2.41
C LEU A 24 14.52 -3.96 0.92
N ILE A 25 14.59 -2.77 0.31
CA ILE A 25 14.89 -2.60 -1.12
C ILE A 25 16.09 -1.66 -1.30
N ALA A 26 17.03 -2.09 -2.13
CA ALA A 26 18.15 -1.28 -2.60
C ALA A 26 17.93 -0.85 -4.05
N THR A 27 18.29 0.39 -4.36
CA THR A 27 18.22 0.98 -5.71
C THR A 27 19.54 1.65 -6.05
N ARG A 28 19.83 1.81 -7.36
CA ARG A 28 21.08 2.45 -7.84
C ARG A 28 21.28 3.84 -7.24
N ASN A 29 20.21 4.62 -7.16
CA ASN A 29 20.21 5.90 -6.47
C ASN A 29 19.42 5.74 -5.18
N SER A 30 20.10 5.88 -4.05
CA SER A 30 19.45 5.80 -2.74
C SER A 30 18.30 6.80 -2.64
N SER A 31 17.23 6.39 -1.99
CA SER A 31 16.12 7.30 -1.69
C SER A 31 16.61 8.46 -0.82
N ALA A 32 16.15 9.67 -1.13
CA ALA A 32 16.41 10.85 -0.31
C ALA A 32 15.92 10.65 1.15
N TYR A 33 14.90 9.82 1.38
CA TYR A 33 14.46 9.46 2.73
C TYR A 33 15.52 8.75 3.57
N LEU A 34 16.48 8.08 2.93
CA LEU A 34 17.54 7.33 3.61
C LEU A 34 18.84 8.14 3.75
N THR A 35 19.02 9.21 2.98
CA THR A 35 20.33 9.87 2.82
C THR A 35 20.34 11.38 3.08
N THR A 36 19.16 12.01 3.17
CA THR A 36 19.05 13.47 3.23
C THR A 36 18.47 13.93 4.56
N GLU A 37 19.05 14.97 5.14
CA GLU A 37 18.41 15.70 6.23
C GLU A 37 17.20 16.48 5.70
N TRP A 38 16.06 16.28 6.33
CA TRP A 38 14.80 16.90 5.94
C TRP A 38 14.60 18.21 6.68
N SER A 39 14.14 19.22 5.94
CA SER A 39 13.73 20.51 6.50
C SER A 39 12.32 20.86 6.00
N SER A 40 11.67 21.82 6.64
CA SER A 40 10.35 22.30 6.21
C SER A 40 10.36 22.86 4.78
N SER A 41 11.49 23.36 4.31
CA SER A 41 11.64 23.90 2.95
C SER A 41 11.92 22.84 1.89
N SER A 42 12.37 21.64 2.28
CA SER A 42 12.65 20.53 1.36
C SER A 42 11.48 19.59 1.14
N GLN A 43 10.42 19.68 1.96
CA GLN A 43 9.28 18.78 1.89
C GLN A 43 8.22 19.28 0.90
N SER A 44 7.90 18.47 -0.10
CA SER A 44 6.76 18.66 -1.00
C SER A 44 5.43 18.23 -0.35
N GLY A 45 4.31 18.59 -0.95
CA GLY A 45 2.99 18.15 -0.48
C GLY A 45 2.24 19.17 0.38
N TRP A 46 2.69 20.43 0.42
CA TRP A 46 2.06 21.53 1.16
C TRP A 46 1.64 22.72 0.29
N ASN A 47 1.56 22.53 -1.04
CA ASN A 47 1.14 23.56 -1.97
C ASN A 47 -0.38 23.60 -2.13
N TYR A 48 -0.91 24.65 -2.76
CA TYR A 48 -2.32 24.78 -3.09
C TYR A 48 -2.89 23.52 -3.79
N GLY A 49 -2.20 23.02 -4.81
CA GLY A 49 -2.61 21.82 -5.54
C GLY A 49 -2.66 20.56 -4.68
N ASP A 50 -1.83 20.49 -3.62
CA ASP A 50 -1.77 19.34 -2.72
C ASP A 50 -2.96 19.25 -1.73
N TRP A 51 -3.83 20.28 -1.69
CA TRP A 51 -5.04 20.34 -0.86
C TRP A 51 -6.33 20.36 -1.68
N HIS A 52 -6.22 20.39 -3.01
CA HIS A 52 -7.37 20.49 -3.90
C HIS A 52 -8.31 19.28 -3.79
N ASP A 53 -7.76 18.08 -3.65
CA ASP A 53 -8.57 16.86 -3.49
C ASP A 53 -9.43 16.92 -2.22
N LEU A 54 -8.93 17.52 -1.13
CA LEU A 54 -9.73 17.72 0.08
C LEU A 54 -10.86 18.71 -0.17
N PHE A 55 -10.61 19.78 -0.93
CA PHE A 55 -11.67 20.72 -1.30
C PHE A 55 -12.78 20.01 -2.10
N ASP A 56 -12.41 19.22 -3.10
CA ASP A 56 -13.36 18.46 -3.92
C ASP A 56 -14.21 17.50 -3.07
N ILE A 57 -13.59 16.81 -2.10
CA ILE A 57 -14.30 15.92 -1.17
C ILE A 57 -15.27 16.68 -0.29
N ASN A 58 -14.83 17.76 0.35
CA ASN A 58 -15.65 18.55 1.24
C ASN A 58 -16.79 19.27 0.47
N TYR A 59 -16.51 19.75 -0.74
CA TYR A 59 -17.51 20.31 -1.63
C TYR A 59 -18.58 19.27 -1.99
N PHE A 60 -18.17 18.04 -2.32
CA PHE A 60 -19.10 16.95 -2.57
C PHE A 60 -19.97 16.65 -1.32
N LEU A 61 -19.36 16.55 -0.13
CA LEU A 61 -20.09 16.28 1.11
C LEU A 61 -21.12 17.36 1.43
N LEU A 62 -20.78 18.63 1.16
CA LEU A 62 -21.68 19.76 1.39
C LEU A 62 -22.90 19.74 0.45
N HIS A 63 -22.68 19.41 -0.84
CA HIS A 63 -23.72 19.55 -1.88
C HIS A 63 -24.40 18.23 -2.27
N MET A 64 -23.93 17.08 -1.78
CA MET A 64 -24.48 15.79 -2.22
C MET A 64 -25.99 15.63 -1.97
N HIS A 65 -26.52 16.29 -0.93
CA HIS A 65 -27.94 16.22 -0.58
C HIS A 65 -28.84 17.03 -1.51
N GLU A 66 -28.29 17.82 -2.42
CA GLU A 66 -29.03 18.54 -3.47
C GLU A 66 -29.47 17.60 -4.61
N ALA A 67 -28.94 16.38 -4.67
CA ALA A 67 -29.28 15.39 -5.69
C ALA A 67 -30.69 14.81 -5.43
N GLU A 68 -31.59 14.93 -6.41
CA GLU A 68 -32.93 14.39 -6.32
C GLU A 68 -32.99 12.91 -6.73
N GLY A 69 -33.97 12.19 -6.18
CA GLY A 69 -34.27 10.80 -6.57
C GLY A 69 -33.24 9.76 -6.06
N VAL A 70 -32.36 10.14 -5.16
CA VAL A 70 -31.38 9.25 -4.54
C VAL A 70 -31.94 8.72 -3.22
N SER A 71 -31.85 7.41 -2.96
CA SER A 71 -32.29 6.81 -1.71
C SER A 71 -31.34 7.14 -0.54
N ASP A 72 -31.86 7.14 0.70
CA ASP A 72 -31.05 7.36 1.90
C ASP A 72 -29.88 6.37 2.01
N THR A 73 -30.09 5.12 1.62
CA THR A 73 -29.02 4.10 1.60
C THR A 73 -27.92 4.46 0.62
N ALA A 74 -28.27 4.97 -0.57
CA ALA A 74 -27.29 5.41 -1.55
C ALA A 74 -26.57 6.69 -1.09
N PHE A 75 -27.26 7.64 -0.48
CA PHE A 75 -26.64 8.81 0.14
C PHE A 75 -25.60 8.40 1.19
N ARG A 76 -25.98 7.55 2.13
CA ARG A 76 -25.08 7.08 3.18
C ARG A 76 -23.84 6.35 2.61
N HIS A 77 -24.06 5.54 1.56
CA HIS A 77 -22.94 4.88 0.88
C HIS A 77 -21.96 5.90 0.28
N TRP A 78 -22.44 6.87 -0.48
CA TRP A 78 -21.59 7.87 -1.12
C TRP A 78 -20.95 8.85 -0.14
N GLU A 79 -21.65 9.18 0.96
CA GLU A 79 -21.04 9.90 2.08
C GLU A 79 -19.90 9.09 2.70
N GLY A 80 -20.11 7.78 2.90
CA GLY A 80 -19.07 6.87 3.39
C GLY A 80 -17.86 6.82 2.47
N VAL A 81 -18.08 6.77 1.15
CA VAL A 81 -16.98 6.83 0.16
C VAL A 81 -16.21 8.15 0.23
N ALA A 82 -16.90 9.28 0.34
CA ALA A 82 -16.25 10.59 0.44
C ALA A 82 -15.46 10.72 1.75
N ARG A 83 -16.03 10.28 2.88
CA ARG A 83 -15.34 10.26 4.18
C ARG A 83 -14.12 9.32 4.18
N PHE A 84 -14.23 8.16 3.53
CA PHE A 84 -13.05 7.28 3.33
C PHE A 84 -11.90 8.02 2.63
N TRP A 85 -12.18 8.75 1.56
CA TRP A 85 -11.16 9.50 0.83
C TRP A 85 -10.62 10.69 1.63
N ARG A 86 -11.44 11.33 2.47
CA ARG A 86 -10.96 12.34 3.41
C ARG A 86 -10.02 11.74 4.44
N ALA A 87 -10.36 10.60 4.99
CA ALA A 87 -9.49 9.86 5.89
C ALA A 87 -8.16 9.44 5.23
N TRP A 88 -8.23 8.96 3.98
CA TRP A 88 -7.05 8.64 3.17
C TRP A 88 -6.15 9.86 2.99
N PHE A 89 -6.71 10.99 2.60
CA PHE A 89 -6.01 12.25 2.44
C PHE A 89 -5.28 12.66 3.73
N TYR A 90 -6.01 12.73 4.84
CA TYR A 90 -5.43 13.16 6.11
C TYR A 90 -4.42 12.17 6.69
N TYR A 91 -4.63 10.88 6.52
CA TYR A 91 -3.62 9.89 6.88
C TYR A 91 -2.30 10.11 6.14
N GLY A 92 -2.37 10.40 4.84
CA GLY A 92 -1.19 10.77 4.05
C GLY A 92 -0.50 12.03 4.59
N LYS A 93 -1.27 13.08 4.87
CA LYS A 93 -0.75 14.34 5.42
C LYS A 93 -0.11 14.16 6.81
N VAL A 94 -0.77 13.43 7.71
CA VAL A 94 -0.23 13.17 9.06
C VAL A 94 1.05 12.33 9.02
N ARG A 95 1.13 11.35 8.12
CA ARG A 95 2.38 10.59 7.94
C ARG A 95 3.56 11.45 7.51
N THR A 96 3.29 12.46 6.69
CA THR A 96 4.34 13.34 6.14
C THR A 96 4.66 14.51 7.06
N PHE A 97 3.64 15.14 7.66
CA PHE A 97 3.79 16.44 8.32
C PHE A 97 3.49 16.41 9.82
N GLY A 98 2.99 15.31 10.35
CA GLY A 98 2.52 15.24 11.76
C GLY A 98 1.23 16.01 11.96
N ALA A 99 1.27 17.09 12.74
CA ALA A 99 0.15 18.00 12.93
C ALA A 99 -0.19 18.76 11.64
N VAL A 100 -1.47 18.81 11.29
CA VAL A 100 -2.01 19.50 10.10
C VAL A 100 -3.35 20.15 10.43
N PRO A 101 -3.78 21.22 9.73
CA PRO A 101 -5.11 21.80 9.95
C PRO A 101 -6.18 20.84 9.41
N TRP A 102 -7.21 20.58 10.22
CA TRP A 102 -8.39 19.80 9.81
C TRP A 102 -9.46 20.71 9.22
N TYR A 103 -9.96 20.33 8.06
CA TYR A 103 -11.08 20.98 7.40
C TYR A 103 -12.11 19.93 6.99
N ASP A 104 -13.34 20.09 7.43
CA ASP A 104 -14.48 19.22 7.09
C ASP A 104 -15.51 19.91 6.20
N GLU A 105 -15.27 21.18 5.84
CA GLU A 105 -16.04 21.98 4.90
C GLU A 105 -15.10 22.65 3.87
N PRO A 106 -15.62 23.02 2.69
CA PRO A 106 -14.87 23.84 1.74
C PRO A 106 -14.56 25.21 2.37
N ILE A 107 -13.33 25.69 2.18
CA ILE A 107 -12.92 26.99 2.70
C ILE A 107 -13.17 28.05 1.62
N ASP A 108 -13.83 29.14 1.99
CA ASP A 108 -13.94 30.33 1.14
C ASP A 108 -12.59 31.04 1.01
N ALA A 109 -12.26 31.48 -0.20
CA ALA A 109 -10.99 32.19 -0.48
C ALA A 109 -10.85 33.53 0.28
N GLY A 110 -11.95 34.08 0.81
CA GLY A 110 -11.97 35.28 1.64
C GLY A 110 -11.93 35.00 3.14
N ASP A 111 -11.96 33.73 3.57
CA ASP A 111 -11.90 33.39 5.01
C ASP A 111 -10.46 33.24 5.48
N ASP A 112 -9.80 34.35 5.72
CA ASP A 112 -8.41 34.40 6.23
C ASP A 112 -8.25 33.66 7.56
N ALA A 113 -9.28 33.61 8.41
CA ALA A 113 -9.22 32.93 9.69
C ALA A 113 -9.07 31.42 9.55
N GLN A 114 -9.72 30.82 8.55
CA GLN A 114 -9.57 29.41 8.23
C GLN A 114 -8.33 29.14 7.38
N LEU A 115 -8.03 30.00 6.40
CA LEU A 115 -6.86 29.83 5.53
C LEU A 115 -5.53 29.85 6.29
N TYR A 116 -5.44 30.68 7.33
CA TYR A 116 -4.22 30.85 8.12
C TYR A 116 -4.31 30.28 9.55
N LYS A 117 -5.28 29.39 9.82
CA LYS A 117 -5.38 28.77 11.13
C LYS A 117 -4.14 27.93 11.46
N ALA A 118 -3.84 27.82 12.75
CA ALA A 118 -2.79 26.94 13.23
C ALA A 118 -3.09 25.47 12.91
N ARG A 119 -2.05 24.65 12.87
CA ARG A 119 -2.21 23.19 12.73
C ARG A 119 -2.97 22.64 13.93
N ASP A 120 -3.91 21.77 13.67
CA ASP A 120 -4.56 20.97 14.69
C ASP A 120 -3.59 19.87 15.17
N SER A 121 -3.73 19.42 16.41
CA SER A 121 -2.87 18.38 16.95
C SER A 121 -3.02 17.06 16.19
N ARG A 122 -1.93 16.27 16.14
CA ARG A 122 -1.96 14.92 15.58
C ARG A 122 -3.08 14.08 16.19
N GLU A 123 -3.28 14.17 17.51
CA GLU A 123 -4.37 13.46 18.21
C GLU A 123 -5.74 13.82 17.63
N TYR A 124 -6.02 15.12 17.51
CA TYR A 124 -7.30 15.59 16.97
C TYR A 124 -7.55 15.07 15.55
N VAL A 125 -6.56 15.25 14.66
CA VAL A 125 -6.69 14.84 13.26
C VAL A 125 -6.86 13.33 13.14
N MET A 126 -6.07 12.53 13.89
CA MET A 126 -6.18 11.08 13.80
C MET A 126 -7.47 10.53 14.40
N ARG A 127 -8.06 11.20 15.40
CA ARG A 127 -9.41 10.88 15.88
C ARG A 127 -10.46 11.13 14.78
N LYS A 128 -10.36 12.26 14.09
CA LYS A 128 -11.23 12.58 12.95
C LYS A 128 -11.09 11.58 11.80
N VAL A 129 -9.88 11.15 11.51
CA VAL A 129 -9.61 10.09 10.53
C VAL A 129 -10.32 8.79 10.92
N LEU A 130 -10.26 8.36 12.18
CA LEU A 130 -10.98 7.16 12.63
C LEU A 130 -12.49 7.35 12.59
N GLU A 131 -13.03 8.53 12.99
CA GLU A 131 -14.46 8.83 12.88
C GLU A 131 -14.97 8.71 11.43
N ASP A 132 -14.21 9.21 10.46
CA ASP A 132 -14.54 9.07 9.04
C ASP A 132 -14.50 7.62 8.57
N LEU A 133 -13.52 6.83 9.02
CA LEU A 133 -13.41 5.42 8.67
C LEU A 133 -14.48 4.56 9.37
N ASP A 134 -14.86 4.90 10.59
CA ASP A 134 -16.00 4.28 11.30
C ASP A 134 -17.31 4.50 10.56
N PHE A 135 -17.54 5.74 10.12
CA PHE A 135 -18.71 6.06 9.31
C PHE A 135 -18.70 5.30 7.98
N ALA A 136 -17.54 5.25 7.29
CA ALA A 136 -17.41 4.53 6.03
C ALA A 136 -17.65 3.02 6.22
N ALA A 137 -17.08 2.39 7.25
CA ALA A 137 -17.30 0.99 7.57
C ALA A 137 -18.75 0.66 7.89
N ALA A 138 -19.46 1.59 8.57
CA ALA A 138 -20.87 1.39 8.92
C ALA A 138 -21.86 1.62 7.76
N ASN A 139 -21.50 2.47 6.79
CA ASN A 139 -22.47 2.98 5.79
C ASN A 139 -22.12 2.62 4.34
N CYS A 140 -20.86 2.31 4.02
CA CYS A 140 -20.53 1.77 2.70
C CYS A 140 -21.15 0.39 2.51
N SER A 141 -21.63 0.12 1.30
CA SER A 141 -22.29 -1.15 0.99
C SER A 141 -21.36 -2.35 1.19
N ALA A 142 -21.89 -3.43 1.73
CA ALA A 142 -21.28 -4.77 1.75
C ALA A 142 -21.92 -5.72 0.72
N ASP A 143 -22.88 -5.23 -0.07
CA ASP A 143 -23.59 -6.02 -1.08
C ASP A 143 -22.64 -6.51 -2.16
N ALA A 144 -22.74 -7.78 -2.53
CA ALA A 144 -21.88 -8.47 -3.49
C ALA A 144 -21.72 -7.73 -4.84
N LYS A 145 -22.77 -7.01 -5.29
CA LYS A 145 -22.69 -6.19 -6.51
C LYS A 145 -21.75 -4.98 -6.43
N TRP A 146 -21.41 -4.55 -5.20
CA TRP A 146 -20.49 -3.45 -4.92
C TRP A 146 -19.09 -3.95 -4.51
N LEU A 147 -18.89 -5.26 -4.33
CA LEU A 147 -17.62 -5.85 -3.98
C LEU A 147 -16.70 -5.92 -5.21
N SER A 148 -16.48 -4.77 -5.82
CA SER A 148 -15.43 -4.57 -6.82
C SER A 148 -14.14 -4.20 -6.11
N THR A 149 -13.03 -4.76 -6.54
CA THR A 149 -11.70 -4.39 -6.03
C THR A 149 -11.32 -2.95 -6.36
N ALA A 150 -12.03 -2.28 -7.27
CA ALA A 150 -11.79 -0.89 -7.68
C ALA A 150 -12.70 0.13 -6.97
N MET A 151 -13.78 -0.31 -6.31
CA MET A 151 -14.77 0.58 -5.69
C MET A 151 -14.72 0.49 -4.17
N ILE A 152 -14.73 1.64 -3.49
CA ILE A 152 -14.73 1.66 -2.02
C ILE A 152 -16.04 1.05 -1.49
N HIS A 153 -15.90 0.06 -0.63
CA HIS A 153 -16.96 -0.66 0.05
C HIS A 153 -16.60 -0.91 1.52
N LYS A 154 -17.53 -1.44 2.31
CA LYS A 154 -17.35 -1.69 3.76
C LYS A 154 -16.01 -2.34 4.09
N TRP A 155 -15.64 -3.40 3.39
CA TRP A 155 -14.46 -4.20 3.73
C TRP A 155 -13.14 -3.48 3.42
N ILE A 156 -13.11 -2.63 2.38
CA ILE A 156 -11.98 -1.74 2.11
C ILE A 156 -11.83 -0.72 3.23
N ALA A 157 -12.95 -0.14 3.70
CA ALA A 157 -12.93 0.82 4.79
C ALA A 157 -12.40 0.19 6.09
N LEU A 158 -12.83 -1.03 6.44
CA LEU A 158 -12.33 -1.77 7.60
C LEU A 158 -10.85 -2.12 7.48
N ALA A 159 -10.41 -2.66 6.34
CA ALA A 159 -9.01 -3.00 6.12
C ALA A 159 -8.09 -1.77 6.17
N PHE A 160 -8.55 -0.64 5.62
CA PHE A 160 -7.80 0.60 5.71
C PHE A 160 -7.82 1.19 7.14
N LYS A 161 -8.96 1.10 7.86
CA LYS A 161 -9.04 1.46 9.28
C LYS A 161 -8.03 0.66 10.11
N ALA A 162 -7.95 -0.65 9.90
CA ALA A 162 -6.97 -1.49 10.58
C ALA A 162 -5.53 -1.01 10.32
N ARG A 163 -5.16 -0.71 9.07
CA ARG A 163 -3.84 -0.17 8.70
C ARG A 163 -3.54 1.17 9.37
N VAL A 164 -4.49 2.10 9.33
CA VAL A 164 -4.34 3.43 9.94
C VAL A 164 -4.19 3.34 11.45
N ALA A 165 -5.03 2.53 12.09
CA ALA A 165 -5.02 2.33 13.53
C ALA A 165 -3.75 1.60 14.00
N LEU A 166 -3.29 0.58 13.28
CA LEU A 166 -2.01 -0.08 13.55
C LEU A 166 -0.84 0.91 13.48
N PHE A 167 -0.79 1.69 12.41
CA PHE A 167 0.26 2.69 12.23
C PHE A 167 0.28 3.69 13.38
N GLU A 168 -0.86 4.28 13.73
CA GLU A 168 -0.92 5.30 14.77
C GLU A 168 -0.64 4.73 16.16
N GLY A 169 -1.16 3.55 16.46
CA GLY A 169 -0.91 2.86 17.73
C GLY A 169 0.56 2.50 17.93
N THR A 170 1.20 1.95 16.90
CA THR A 170 2.63 1.63 16.93
C THR A 170 3.50 2.89 16.93
N TYR A 171 3.12 3.93 16.17
CA TYR A 171 3.81 5.21 16.21
C TYR A 171 3.89 5.74 17.63
N ARG A 172 2.77 5.81 18.37
CA ARG A 172 2.73 6.27 19.76
C ARG A 172 3.47 5.35 20.73
N LYS A 173 3.49 4.05 20.45
CA LYS A 173 4.20 3.08 21.27
C LYS A 173 5.72 3.24 21.19
N TYR A 174 6.25 3.55 20.01
CA TYR A 174 7.69 3.57 19.77
C TYR A 174 8.32 4.97 19.74
N HIS A 175 7.51 6.04 19.72
CA HIS A 175 7.98 7.41 19.80
C HIS A 175 7.67 7.98 21.19
N ALA A 176 8.66 8.60 21.82
CA ALA A 176 8.53 9.06 23.20
C ALA A 176 7.52 10.21 23.35
N VAL A 177 7.46 11.11 22.37
CA VAL A 177 6.68 12.34 22.43
C VAL A 177 6.02 12.67 21.09
N ASP A 178 4.93 13.44 21.16
CA ASP A 178 4.39 14.14 19.99
C ASP A 178 5.35 15.25 19.56
N PRO A 179 5.93 15.19 18.37
CA PRO A 179 6.92 16.19 17.93
C PRO A 179 6.33 17.59 17.77
N SER A 180 5.00 17.72 17.61
CA SER A 180 4.33 19.03 17.46
C SER A 180 4.08 19.75 18.79
N THR A 181 3.89 19.00 19.87
CA THR A 181 3.54 19.55 21.20
C THR A 181 4.61 19.30 22.25
N GLY A 182 5.55 18.38 22.01
CA GLY A 182 6.51 17.88 23.01
C GLY A 182 5.88 17.05 24.12
N LYS A 183 4.57 16.78 24.07
CA LYS A 183 3.86 16.00 25.07
C LYS A 183 4.18 14.51 24.91
N ALA A 184 4.49 13.84 26.02
CA ALA A 184 4.70 12.39 26.02
C ALA A 184 3.39 11.65 25.69
N TRP A 185 3.49 10.62 24.85
CA TRP A 185 2.38 9.69 24.61
C TRP A 185 2.15 8.80 25.83
N THR A 186 0.90 8.50 26.12
CA THR A 186 0.53 7.53 27.15
C THR A 186 0.32 6.14 26.57
N ALA A 187 0.43 5.11 27.42
CA ALA A 187 0.12 3.74 27.01
C ALA A 187 -1.35 3.59 26.55
N ASP A 188 -2.28 4.31 27.20
CA ASP A 188 -3.69 4.29 26.85
C ASP A 188 -3.97 4.93 25.48
N GLU A 189 -3.26 6.00 25.11
CA GLU A 189 -3.35 6.62 23.79
C GLU A 189 -2.88 5.68 22.68
N SER A 190 -1.80 4.91 22.90
CA SER A 190 -1.35 3.86 21.97
C SER A 190 -2.37 2.72 21.92
N LYS A 191 -2.82 2.24 23.08
CA LYS A 191 -3.76 1.11 23.20
C LYS A 191 -5.09 1.39 22.49
N PHE A 192 -5.62 2.61 22.59
CA PHE A 192 -6.85 3.01 21.89
C PHE A 192 -6.81 2.69 20.40
N TYR A 193 -5.71 3.04 19.72
CA TYR A 193 -5.58 2.76 18.28
C TYR A 193 -5.33 1.28 18.01
N LEU A 194 -4.55 0.60 18.85
CA LEU A 194 -4.31 -0.84 18.70
C LEU A 194 -5.61 -1.65 18.89
N ASP A 195 -6.44 -1.28 19.86
CA ASP A 195 -7.77 -1.89 20.07
C ASP A 195 -8.69 -1.65 18.85
N ALA A 196 -8.67 -0.44 18.28
CA ALA A 196 -9.41 -0.12 17.06
C ALA A 196 -8.94 -0.95 15.85
N CYS A 197 -7.62 -1.21 15.76
CA CYS A 197 -7.06 -2.11 14.75
C CYS A 197 -7.58 -3.54 14.93
N VAL A 198 -7.50 -4.09 16.15
CA VAL A 198 -7.95 -5.45 16.47
C VAL A 198 -9.43 -5.60 16.13
N ALA A 199 -10.28 -4.66 16.59
CA ALA A 199 -11.71 -4.70 16.31
C ALA A 199 -12.04 -4.69 14.81
N ALA A 200 -11.34 -3.85 14.02
CA ALA A 200 -11.53 -3.80 12.57
C ALA A 200 -11.07 -5.09 11.88
N CYS A 201 -9.97 -5.69 12.33
CA CYS A 201 -9.51 -6.99 11.83
C CYS A 201 -10.49 -8.12 12.20
N GLU A 202 -10.99 -8.16 13.44
CA GLU A 202 -11.94 -9.18 13.89
C GLU A 202 -13.25 -9.11 13.10
N GLU A 203 -13.80 -7.92 12.87
CA GLU A 203 -15.00 -7.75 12.04
C GLU A 203 -14.74 -8.21 10.60
N LEU A 204 -13.59 -7.84 10.01
CA LEU A 204 -13.23 -8.28 8.66
C LEU A 204 -13.07 -9.81 8.59
N MET A 205 -12.45 -10.42 9.60
CA MET A 205 -12.19 -11.86 9.63
C MET A 205 -13.44 -12.69 9.89
N ASN A 206 -14.35 -12.21 10.72
CA ASN A 206 -15.54 -12.94 11.11
C ASN A 206 -16.69 -12.79 10.10
N ASP A 207 -16.85 -11.61 9.54
CA ASP A 207 -18.02 -11.23 8.74
C ASP A 207 -17.67 -10.97 7.26
N GLY A 208 -16.38 -10.78 6.93
CA GLY A 208 -15.93 -10.48 5.57
C GLY A 208 -15.92 -11.73 4.68
N PRO A 209 -16.06 -11.54 3.34
CA PRO A 209 -16.11 -12.66 2.38
C PRO A 209 -14.72 -13.14 1.95
N TYR A 210 -13.66 -12.87 2.73
CA TYR A 210 -12.28 -13.13 2.35
C TYR A 210 -11.69 -14.34 3.05
N SER A 211 -10.76 -14.99 2.37
CA SER A 211 -9.94 -16.06 2.93
C SER A 211 -8.58 -16.08 2.23
N LEU A 212 -7.60 -16.72 2.85
CA LEU A 212 -6.30 -16.91 2.21
C LEU A 212 -6.44 -17.82 0.99
N VAL A 213 -5.76 -17.48 -0.10
CA VAL A 213 -5.56 -18.40 -1.20
C VAL A 213 -4.63 -19.51 -0.73
N SER A 214 -5.13 -20.73 -0.67
CA SER A 214 -4.38 -21.89 -0.21
C SER A 214 -4.69 -23.11 -1.09
N ASN A 215 -3.72 -23.47 -1.93
CA ASN A 215 -3.77 -24.69 -2.72
C ASN A 215 -2.49 -25.50 -2.44
N PRO A 216 -2.56 -26.61 -1.69
CA PRO A 216 -1.39 -27.44 -1.36
C PRO A 216 -0.64 -27.97 -2.58
N SER A 217 -1.32 -28.14 -3.74
CA SER A 217 -0.68 -28.58 -4.98
C SER A 217 0.07 -27.47 -5.71
N GLU A 218 -0.15 -26.20 -5.35
CA GLU A 218 0.43 -25.01 -6.00
C GLU A 218 1.24 -24.14 -5.02
N VAL A 219 1.63 -24.68 -3.89
CA VAL A 219 2.33 -23.95 -2.81
C VAL A 219 3.57 -23.21 -3.32
N GLU A 220 4.18 -23.70 -4.38
CA GLU A 220 5.40 -23.12 -4.97
C GLU A 220 5.13 -21.93 -5.92
N THR A 221 3.87 -21.68 -6.29
CA THR A 221 3.50 -20.66 -7.29
C THR A 221 2.32 -19.77 -6.87
N GLN A 222 1.42 -20.26 -6.00
CA GLN A 222 0.17 -19.61 -5.64
C GLN A 222 0.35 -18.20 -5.04
N TYR A 223 1.42 -17.96 -4.27
CA TYR A 223 1.66 -16.64 -3.70
C TYR A 223 1.97 -15.60 -4.78
N ARG A 224 2.82 -15.96 -5.76
CA ARG A 224 3.18 -15.06 -6.85
C ARG A 224 2.01 -14.83 -7.80
N SER A 225 1.15 -15.80 -8.00
CA SER A 225 -0.04 -15.66 -8.85
C SER A 225 -0.97 -14.52 -8.42
N LEU A 226 -0.96 -14.14 -7.13
CA LEU A 226 -1.68 -12.97 -6.62
C LEU A 226 -1.18 -11.62 -7.19
N PHE A 227 -0.01 -11.60 -7.83
CA PHE A 227 0.68 -10.37 -8.23
C PHE A 227 0.99 -10.29 -9.72
N ILE A 228 0.79 -11.37 -10.47
CA ILE A 228 1.10 -11.44 -11.90
C ILE A 228 -0.13 -11.76 -12.77
N GLY A 229 -1.31 -11.98 -12.16
CA GLY A 229 -2.57 -12.19 -12.88
C GLY A 229 -3.12 -10.91 -13.50
N ASP A 230 -3.92 -11.06 -14.52
CA ASP A 230 -4.70 -10.01 -15.19
C ASP A 230 -6.06 -9.78 -14.53
N GLU A 231 -6.36 -10.53 -13.49
CA GLU A 231 -7.52 -10.37 -12.61
C GLU A 231 -7.10 -10.49 -11.14
N LEU A 232 -7.60 -9.55 -10.32
CA LEU A 232 -7.40 -9.60 -8.87
C LEU A 232 -8.13 -10.80 -8.27
N GLN A 233 -7.42 -11.63 -7.53
CA GLN A 233 -7.99 -12.78 -6.84
C GLN A 233 -8.84 -12.33 -5.64
N ARG A 234 -10.12 -12.12 -5.88
CA ARG A 234 -11.10 -11.56 -4.91
C ARG A 234 -11.27 -12.36 -3.64
N GLN A 235 -10.83 -13.61 -3.63
CA GLN A 235 -10.81 -14.43 -2.42
C GLN A 235 -9.90 -13.82 -1.35
N GLU A 236 -8.79 -13.20 -1.75
CA GLU A 236 -7.78 -12.65 -0.83
C GLU A 236 -7.52 -11.16 -1.03
N ILE A 237 -7.67 -10.63 -2.23
CA ILE A 237 -7.45 -9.21 -2.53
C ILE A 237 -8.70 -8.42 -2.16
N ILE A 238 -8.58 -7.54 -1.15
CA ILE A 238 -9.67 -6.70 -0.67
C ILE A 238 -9.79 -5.45 -1.54
N TRP A 239 -8.64 -4.82 -1.86
CA TRP A 239 -8.57 -3.63 -2.68
C TRP A 239 -7.36 -3.71 -3.60
N GLY A 240 -7.56 -3.36 -4.86
CA GLY A 240 -6.51 -3.34 -5.85
C GLY A 240 -6.74 -2.33 -6.96
N ARG A 241 -5.73 -2.19 -7.80
CA ARG A 241 -5.77 -1.38 -9.02
C ARG A 241 -5.78 -2.31 -10.22
N GLU A 242 -6.81 -2.21 -11.03
CA GLU A 242 -6.92 -2.93 -12.30
C GLU A 242 -6.02 -2.26 -13.35
N CYS A 243 -5.20 -3.06 -14.04
CA CYS A 243 -4.21 -2.62 -15.01
C CYS A 243 -4.41 -3.25 -16.40
N ALA A 244 -5.50 -3.96 -16.63
CA ALA A 244 -5.74 -4.75 -17.82
C ALA A 244 -6.22 -3.97 -19.06
N THR A 245 -6.27 -2.62 -19.00
CA THR A 245 -6.77 -1.81 -20.11
C THR A 245 -5.69 -0.94 -20.74
N ALA A 246 -5.91 -0.48 -21.98
CA ALA A 246 -5.01 0.47 -22.64
C ALA A 246 -4.87 1.82 -21.91
N ALA A 247 -5.83 2.15 -21.03
CA ALA A 247 -5.81 3.37 -20.22
C ALA A 247 -5.20 3.14 -18.84
N THR A 248 -5.18 1.88 -18.35
CA THR A 248 -4.62 1.51 -17.06
C THR A 248 -3.63 0.37 -17.26
N TYR A 249 -2.38 0.62 -16.98
CA TYR A 249 -1.28 -0.34 -17.14
C TYR A 249 -0.25 -0.12 -16.03
N ASN A 250 0.72 -1.03 -15.93
CA ASN A 250 1.87 -0.85 -15.05
C ASN A 250 3.17 -1.11 -15.82
N SER A 251 4.27 -0.66 -15.27
CA SER A 251 5.62 -0.82 -15.81
C SER A 251 6.53 -1.64 -14.91
N ALA A 252 5.98 -2.40 -13.97
CA ALA A 252 6.76 -3.12 -12.97
C ALA A 252 7.79 -4.06 -13.62
N THR A 253 7.40 -4.83 -14.65
CA THR A 253 8.32 -5.74 -15.34
C THR A 253 9.48 -4.99 -15.98
N TRP A 254 9.21 -3.88 -16.68
CA TRP A 254 10.25 -3.05 -17.27
C TRP A 254 11.17 -2.46 -16.19
N GLU A 255 10.61 -1.90 -15.13
CA GLU A 255 11.42 -1.25 -14.08
C GLU A 255 12.32 -2.23 -13.33
N PHE A 256 11.82 -3.40 -13.01
CA PHE A 256 12.61 -4.37 -12.26
C PHE A 256 13.62 -5.13 -13.12
N ASN A 257 13.42 -5.17 -14.44
CA ASN A 257 14.28 -5.93 -15.36
C ASN A 257 15.19 -5.08 -16.24
N ASN A 258 14.93 -3.77 -16.40
CA ASN A 258 15.73 -2.93 -17.29
C ASN A 258 17.01 -2.45 -16.60
N ALA A 259 18.16 -2.67 -17.25
CA ALA A 259 19.46 -2.20 -16.76
C ALA A 259 19.59 -0.67 -16.67
N ASN A 260 18.79 0.07 -17.45
CA ASN A 260 18.76 1.54 -17.40
C ASN A 260 17.84 2.10 -16.30
N SER A 261 17.10 1.24 -15.60
CA SER A 261 16.30 1.63 -14.44
C SER A 261 17.16 1.71 -13.17
N GLN A 262 16.52 1.72 -12.01
CA GLN A 262 17.18 1.82 -10.71
C GLN A 262 17.86 0.53 -10.22
N CYS A 263 17.85 -0.55 -11.02
CA CYS A 263 18.35 -1.87 -10.62
C CYS A 263 17.75 -2.35 -9.29
N TRP A 264 16.45 -2.24 -9.15
CA TRP A 264 15.68 -2.60 -7.96
C TRP A 264 16.05 -3.98 -7.45
N SER A 265 16.47 -4.06 -6.22
CA SER A 265 17.00 -5.27 -5.62
C SER A 265 16.48 -5.42 -4.20
N VAL A 266 16.14 -6.64 -3.83
CA VAL A 266 15.87 -6.97 -2.42
C VAL A 266 17.17 -6.95 -1.64
N THR A 267 17.15 -6.47 -0.41
CA THR A 267 18.31 -6.52 0.48
C THR A 267 18.45 -7.89 1.12
N ARG A 268 19.65 -8.22 1.57
CA ARG A 268 19.89 -9.45 2.36
C ARG A 268 19.09 -9.45 3.66
N ASN A 269 18.81 -8.28 4.22
CA ASN A 269 17.97 -8.16 5.40
C ASN A 269 16.58 -8.81 5.16
N LEU A 270 15.91 -8.48 4.04
CA LEU A 270 14.65 -9.10 3.70
C LEU A 270 14.78 -10.61 3.39
N THR A 271 15.77 -11.02 2.60
CA THR A 271 15.92 -12.45 2.26
C THR A 271 16.20 -13.31 3.49
N SER A 272 16.92 -12.77 4.47
CA SER A 272 17.18 -13.46 5.74
C SER A 272 15.96 -13.61 6.65
N MET A 273 14.91 -12.79 6.44
CA MET A 273 13.65 -12.90 7.20
C MET A 273 12.75 -14.06 6.77
N TYR A 274 12.93 -14.59 5.55
CA TYR A 274 12.21 -15.79 5.14
C TYR A 274 12.67 -16.97 6.01
N LEU A 275 11.72 -17.78 6.48
CA LEU A 275 11.99 -18.96 7.30
C LEU A 275 12.54 -20.11 6.45
N ASN A 276 13.09 -21.13 7.10
CA ASN A 276 13.29 -22.43 6.52
C ASN A 276 11.94 -23.14 6.34
N LEU A 277 11.87 -24.21 5.52
CA LEU A 277 10.64 -24.98 5.29
C LEU A 277 10.06 -25.61 6.55
N ASP A 278 10.91 -25.90 7.54
CA ASP A 278 10.49 -26.44 8.85
C ASP A 278 9.98 -25.36 9.82
N GLY A 279 9.98 -24.09 9.41
CA GLY A 279 9.54 -22.95 10.21
C GLY A 279 10.61 -22.34 11.11
N SER A 280 11.83 -22.89 11.15
CA SER A 280 12.95 -22.30 11.89
C SER A 280 13.44 -21.03 11.21
N ARG A 281 14.09 -20.13 11.97
CA ARG A 281 14.69 -18.92 11.40
C ARG A 281 15.96 -19.28 10.65
N PHE A 282 16.12 -18.73 9.47
CA PHE A 282 17.35 -18.87 8.69
C PHE A 282 18.59 -18.34 9.45
N THR A 283 18.41 -17.27 10.19
CA THR A 283 19.44 -16.58 10.96
C THR A 283 19.82 -17.30 12.26
N ASP A 284 19.15 -18.39 12.64
CA ASP A 284 19.54 -19.22 13.78
C ASP A 284 20.80 -20.06 13.48
N ASP A 285 21.13 -20.27 12.20
CA ASP A 285 22.43 -20.79 11.78
C ASP A 285 23.49 -19.68 11.91
N PRO A 286 24.54 -19.85 12.76
CA PRO A 286 25.57 -18.84 12.94
C PRO A 286 26.34 -18.51 11.65
N ASP A 287 26.41 -19.46 10.73
CA ASP A 287 27.11 -19.33 9.45
C ASP A 287 26.21 -18.89 8.28
N TYR A 288 24.96 -18.51 8.54
CA TYR A 288 24.01 -18.10 7.50
C TYR A 288 24.57 -17.01 6.58
N ALA A 289 25.39 -16.11 7.12
CA ALA A 289 25.99 -15.01 6.37
C ALA A 289 27.11 -15.44 5.40
N LEU A 290 27.65 -16.63 5.57
CA LEU A 290 28.72 -17.20 4.77
C LEU A 290 28.22 -18.12 3.66
N ARG A 291 26.93 -18.44 3.64
CA ARG A 291 26.34 -19.32 2.61
C ARG A 291 26.43 -18.70 1.24
N GLU A 292 26.75 -19.52 0.24
CA GLU A 292 26.63 -19.13 -1.16
C GLU A 292 25.15 -19.01 -1.56
N PHE A 293 24.87 -18.23 -2.61
CA PHE A 293 23.50 -17.95 -3.04
C PHE A 293 22.64 -19.20 -3.29
N ILE A 294 23.22 -20.25 -3.85
CA ILE A 294 22.53 -21.53 -4.10
C ILE A 294 22.09 -22.17 -2.77
N ASP A 295 22.99 -22.22 -1.79
CA ASP A 295 22.73 -22.81 -0.48
C ASP A 295 21.80 -21.93 0.36
N GLU A 296 21.90 -20.61 0.21
CA GLU A 296 20.98 -19.65 0.83
C GLU A 296 19.54 -19.82 0.35
N CYS A 297 19.34 -20.20 -0.90
CA CYS A 297 18.02 -20.43 -1.48
C CYS A 297 17.44 -21.82 -1.19
N ALA A 298 18.27 -22.77 -0.77
CA ALA A 298 17.84 -24.15 -0.55
C ALA A 298 17.02 -24.31 0.74
N GLY A 299 15.92 -25.06 0.68
CA GLY A 299 15.11 -25.40 1.85
C GLY A 299 14.42 -24.22 2.52
N ARG A 300 14.16 -23.15 1.79
CA ARG A 300 13.51 -21.92 2.28
C ARG A 300 12.00 -21.90 2.02
N ASP A 301 11.28 -21.08 2.80
CA ASP A 301 9.88 -20.76 2.57
C ASP A 301 9.62 -20.48 1.08
N TYR A 302 8.61 -21.14 0.52
CA TYR A 302 8.28 -21.04 -0.90
C TYR A 302 8.00 -19.63 -1.37
N ARG A 303 7.59 -18.70 -0.49
CA ARG A 303 7.38 -17.28 -0.82
C ARG A 303 8.68 -16.57 -1.20
N MET A 304 9.85 -17.04 -0.74
CA MET A 304 11.14 -16.47 -1.13
C MET A 304 11.34 -16.59 -2.64
N LYS A 305 11.22 -17.80 -3.22
CA LYS A 305 11.38 -18.01 -4.66
C LYS A 305 10.26 -17.41 -5.52
N GLN A 306 9.17 -17.03 -4.89
CA GLN A 306 8.06 -16.32 -5.51
C GLN A 306 8.20 -14.79 -5.40
N SER A 307 9.20 -14.31 -4.69
CA SER A 307 9.51 -12.89 -4.49
C SER A 307 10.79 -12.44 -5.20
N ILE A 308 11.78 -13.33 -5.28
CA ILE A 308 13.09 -13.07 -5.92
C ILE A 308 13.46 -14.19 -6.89
N VAL A 309 14.34 -13.87 -7.85
CA VAL A 309 14.96 -14.87 -8.72
C VAL A 309 15.82 -15.82 -7.86
N THR A 310 15.54 -17.11 -7.94
CA THR A 310 16.30 -18.19 -7.29
C THR A 310 16.78 -19.19 -8.34
N PRO A 311 17.69 -20.12 -8.01
CA PRO A 311 18.08 -21.18 -8.93
C PRO A 311 16.87 -21.92 -9.48
N GLY A 312 16.84 -22.10 -10.80
CA GLY A 312 15.73 -22.76 -11.52
C GLY A 312 14.61 -21.80 -11.97
N TYR A 313 14.73 -20.50 -11.76
CA TYR A 313 13.79 -19.55 -12.34
C TYR A 313 13.85 -19.56 -13.86
N MET A 314 12.67 -19.67 -14.48
CA MET A 314 12.49 -19.75 -15.94
C MET A 314 11.66 -18.59 -16.44
N ARG A 315 11.97 -18.08 -17.62
CA ARG A 315 11.18 -17.05 -18.32
C ARG A 315 11.30 -17.18 -19.83
N VAL A 316 10.41 -16.54 -20.55
CA VAL A 316 10.50 -16.40 -22.00
C VAL A 316 11.53 -15.32 -22.35
N ASP A 317 12.50 -15.64 -23.18
CA ASP A 317 13.54 -14.73 -23.66
C ASP A 317 13.13 -13.92 -24.90
N GLU A 318 14.06 -13.18 -25.48
CA GLU A 318 13.86 -12.36 -26.67
C GLU A 318 13.57 -13.17 -27.94
N THR A 319 13.89 -14.45 -27.95
CA THR A 319 13.62 -15.37 -29.07
C THR A 319 12.27 -16.08 -28.96
N GLY A 320 11.58 -15.92 -27.82
CA GLY A 320 10.33 -16.60 -27.49
C GLY A 320 10.52 -17.99 -26.86
N GLU A 321 11.75 -18.36 -26.52
CA GLU A 321 12.07 -19.62 -25.88
C GLU A 321 12.06 -19.49 -24.36
N THR A 322 11.60 -20.54 -23.65
CA THR A 322 11.64 -20.58 -22.20
C THR A 322 13.02 -21.03 -21.73
N VAL A 323 13.74 -20.14 -21.07
CA VAL A 323 15.13 -20.34 -20.66
C VAL A 323 15.32 -20.15 -19.17
N SER A 324 16.35 -20.83 -18.61
CA SER A 324 16.78 -20.58 -17.24
C SER A 324 17.42 -19.18 -17.13
N THR A 325 16.94 -18.39 -16.20
CA THR A 325 17.35 -16.98 -16.07
C THR A 325 17.89 -16.73 -14.67
N PRO A 326 19.21 -16.86 -14.46
CA PRO A 326 19.84 -16.52 -13.18
C PRO A 326 19.78 -15.01 -12.93
N PRO A 327 20.04 -14.53 -11.69
CA PRO A 327 20.15 -13.12 -11.41
C PRO A 327 21.24 -12.46 -12.28
N ASP A 328 20.85 -11.43 -13.01
CA ASP A 328 21.78 -10.65 -13.84
C ASP A 328 22.35 -9.49 -13.00
N LEU A 329 23.63 -9.57 -12.66
CA LEU A 329 24.31 -8.57 -11.84
C LEU A 329 24.40 -7.18 -12.50
N SER A 330 24.17 -7.05 -13.81
CA SER A 330 24.03 -5.75 -14.47
C SER A 330 22.69 -5.06 -14.17
N ARG A 331 21.70 -5.81 -13.69
CA ARG A 331 20.32 -5.40 -13.43
C ARG A 331 19.90 -5.51 -11.97
N THR A 332 20.83 -5.85 -11.08
CA THR A 332 20.63 -5.92 -9.64
C THR A 332 21.88 -5.44 -8.92
N ILE A 333 21.70 -4.74 -7.78
CA ILE A 333 22.82 -4.24 -6.98
C ILE A 333 23.29 -5.26 -5.94
N THR A 334 22.34 -6.06 -5.45
CA THR A 334 22.56 -7.00 -4.33
C THR A 334 22.67 -8.45 -4.77
N GLY A 335 22.32 -8.77 -6.02
CA GLY A 335 22.13 -10.15 -6.49
C GLY A 335 20.70 -10.70 -6.27
N TYR A 336 19.91 -10.11 -5.39
CA TYR A 336 18.53 -10.55 -5.11
C TYR A 336 17.52 -9.80 -5.99
N LYS A 337 17.32 -10.30 -7.20
CA LYS A 337 16.44 -9.69 -8.20
C LYS A 337 14.97 -9.97 -7.90
N ILE A 338 14.11 -8.97 -7.99
CA ILE A 338 12.67 -9.07 -7.73
C ILE A 338 11.95 -9.80 -8.86
N VAL A 339 11.01 -10.70 -8.52
CA VAL A 339 10.08 -11.35 -9.46
C VAL A 339 8.61 -11.20 -9.05
N LYS A 340 8.32 -10.71 -7.87
CA LYS A 340 6.96 -10.67 -7.31
C LYS A 340 5.92 -10.01 -8.22
N TRP A 341 6.28 -8.94 -8.90
CA TRP A 341 5.40 -8.17 -9.79
C TRP A 341 5.75 -8.33 -11.27
N VAL A 342 6.74 -9.16 -11.57
CA VAL A 342 7.36 -9.29 -12.89
C VAL A 342 6.65 -10.35 -13.71
N LEU A 343 6.25 -10.01 -14.93
CA LEU A 343 5.77 -10.97 -15.91
C LEU A 343 6.94 -11.74 -16.54
N ASP A 344 6.77 -13.05 -16.77
CA ASP A 344 7.82 -13.95 -17.22
C ASP A 344 8.02 -13.96 -18.75
N ASP A 345 7.91 -12.78 -19.39
CA ASP A 345 8.07 -12.64 -20.82
C ASP A 345 8.88 -11.39 -21.15
N TYR A 346 9.96 -11.55 -21.91
CA TYR A 346 10.90 -10.49 -22.31
C TYR A 346 10.21 -9.31 -23.00
N LYS A 347 9.12 -9.53 -23.73
CA LYS A 347 8.40 -8.43 -24.40
C LYS A 347 8.00 -7.31 -23.44
N TYR A 348 7.71 -7.63 -22.17
CA TYR A 348 7.36 -6.63 -21.15
C TYR A 348 8.57 -5.85 -20.60
N GLU A 349 9.80 -6.27 -20.95
CA GLU A 349 11.02 -5.51 -20.64
C GLU A 349 11.34 -4.45 -21.71
N THR A 350 10.76 -4.54 -22.89
CA THR A 350 11.05 -3.66 -24.03
C THR A 350 10.11 -2.47 -24.15
N GLY A 351 9.35 -2.17 -23.09
CA GLY A 351 8.40 -1.05 -23.06
C GLY A 351 6.96 -1.45 -23.39
N VAL A 352 6.67 -2.73 -23.56
CA VAL A 352 5.29 -3.21 -23.58
C VAL A 352 4.73 -3.13 -22.16
N GLN A 353 3.55 -2.52 -22.03
CA GLN A 353 2.90 -2.30 -20.76
C GLN A 353 2.47 -3.62 -20.11
N GLY A 354 2.74 -3.77 -18.82
CA GLY A 354 2.27 -4.91 -18.05
C GLY A 354 0.76 -4.82 -17.79
N TYR A 355 0.10 -5.95 -17.86
CA TYR A 355 -1.35 -6.06 -17.67
C TYR A 355 -1.74 -6.56 -16.28
N ASN A 356 -0.77 -7.04 -15.50
CA ASN A 356 -1.05 -7.62 -14.20
C ASN A 356 -1.57 -6.58 -13.22
N ASP A 357 -2.65 -6.94 -12.53
CA ASP A 357 -3.30 -6.10 -11.54
C ASP A 357 -2.46 -5.97 -10.26
N LEU A 358 -2.62 -4.85 -9.56
CA LEU A 358 -1.81 -4.51 -8.40
C LEU A 358 -2.67 -4.47 -7.12
N SER A 359 -2.31 -5.28 -6.13
CA SER A 359 -2.98 -5.28 -4.82
C SER A 359 -2.59 -4.07 -3.98
N ILE A 360 -3.59 -3.41 -3.35
CA ILE A 360 -3.42 -2.30 -2.39
C ILE A 360 -3.61 -2.81 -0.97
N LEU A 361 -4.67 -3.57 -0.73
CA LEU A 361 -4.99 -4.22 0.54
C LEU A 361 -5.32 -5.69 0.30
N ARG A 362 -4.76 -6.55 1.12
CA ARG A 362 -4.90 -8.00 1.06
C ARG A 362 -5.31 -8.54 2.43
N TYR A 363 -6.06 -9.65 2.44
CA TYR A 363 -6.53 -10.28 3.68
C TYR A 363 -5.39 -10.83 4.55
N ALA A 364 -4.29 -11.33 3.95
CA ALA A 364 -3.10 -11.82 4.65
C ALA A 364 -2.29 -10.71 5.33
#